data_4f1469d71a714b6b5c6ef719f09c0893
#
_entry.id   4f1469d71a714b6b5c6ef719f09c0893
#
_cell.length_a   1.000
_cell.length_b   1.000
_cell.length_c   1.000
_cell.angle_alpha   90.00
_cell.angle_beta   90.00
_cell.angle_gamma   90.00
#
_symmetry.space_group_name_H-M   'P 1'
#
loop_
_entity.id
_entity.type
_entity.pdbx_description
1 polymer ?
#
loop_
_entity_poly.entity_id
_entity_poly.type
_entity_poly.pdbx_seq_one_letter_code
_entity_poly.pdbx_strand_id
1 'polypeptide(L)'
;LAITNPIRKNHTLRMARPLPRHLKDDQVETFFKVVKGHRDRAMFMLMLRCGLRVEEVANLSFDALDFKHRKILIKDGKGSKDRIVYMSNDVIQALTDYLKARPSAGAKRVFLVEKGPSTGHPISIRGIQKRMEYYARKGKLHISCHHLRHTMATQMLNADADLCTIQDLLGHSNVKTTQRYCRVSNLKVQRDYFNAMEVIMQQMACSPKSG
;
A
#
# COMPACT_ATOMS: atom_id res chain seq x y z
N LEU A 1 -31.11 -30.48 -39.49
CA LEU A 1 -30.06 -29.50 -39.28
C LEU A 1 -29.59 -29.58 -37.82
N ALA A 2 -28.40 -30.21 -37.60
CA ALA A 2 -27.79 -30.31 -36.28
C ALA A 2 -27.25 -28.91 -35.91
N ILE A 3 -27.77 -28.29 -34.87
CA ILE A 3 -27.26 -27.02 -34.33
C ILE A 3 -25.98 -27.38 -33.54
N THR A 4 -24.82 -27.18 -34.14
CA THR A 4 -23.54 -27.30 -33.47
C THR A 4 -23.37 -26.15 -32.48
N ASN A 5 -23.22 -26.49 -31.20
CA ASN A 5 -22.96 -25.52 -30.14
C ASN A 5 -21.64 -24.77 -30.46
N PRO A 6 -21.67 -23.42 -30.69
CA PRO A 6 -20.49 -22.65 -31.04
C PRO A 6 -19.50 -22.46 -29.88
N ILE A 7 -19.86 -22.88 -28.66
CA ILE A 7 -19.00 -22.75 -27.48
C ILE A 7 -18.00 -23.92 -27.48
N ARG A 8 -16.77 -23.64 -27.93
CA ARG A 8 -15.66 -24.60 -27.76
C ARG A 8 -15.31 -24.76 -26.30
N LYS A 9 -14.90 -25.98 -25.87
CA LYS A 9 -14.50 -26.32 -24.48
C LYS A 9 -13.42 -25.38 -23.87
N ASN A 10 -12.77 -24.54 -24.67
CA ASN A 10 -11.73 -23.61 -24.24
C ASN A 10 -12.22 -22.17 -23.99
N HIS A 11 -13.53 -21.90 -24.10
CA HIS A 11 -14.10 -20.60 -23.72
C HIS A 11 -14.32 -20.58 -22.21
N THR A 12 -13.23 -20.52 -21.44
CA THR A 12 -13.30 -20.21 -20.02
C THR A 12 -13.70 -18.74 -19.90
N LEU A 13 -14.93 -18.48 -19.44
CA LEU A 13 -15.35 -17.15 -19.05
C LEU A 13 -14.32 -16.65 -18.00
N ARG A 14 -13.54 -15.64 -18.34
CA ARG A 14 -12.64 -14.98 -17.39
C ARG A 14 -13.52 -14.35 -16.32
N MET A 15 -13.68 -15.05 -15.21
CA MET A 15 -14.32 -14.46 -14.02
C MET A 15 -13.64 -13.13 -13.73
N ALA A 16 -14.45 -12.08 -13.59
CA ALA A 16 -13.94 -10.78 -13.19
C ALA A 16 -13.14 -10.95 -11.90
N ARG A 17 -11.83 -10.62 -11.94
CA ARG A 17 -11.01 -10.71 -10.75
C ARG A 17 -11.57 -9.77 -9.70
N PRO A 18 -11.81 -10.24 -8.46
CA PRO A 18 -12.37 -9.39 -7.42
C PRO A 18 -11.49 -8.16 -7.22
N LEU A 19 -12.12 -7.05 -6.87
CA LEU A 19 -11.42 -5.80 -6.56
C LEU A 19 -10.45 -6.02 -5.40
N PRO A 20 -9.28 -5.34 -5.39
CA PRO A 20 -8.35 -5.41 -4.27
C PRO A 20 -9.07 -5.00 -2.98
N ARG A 21 -9.05 -5.88 -1.98
CA ARG A 21 -9.60 -5.54 -0.67
C ARG A 21 -8.70 -4.51 0.01
N HIS A 22 -9.27 -3.41 0.44
CA HIS A 22 -8.61 -2.38 1.24
C HIS A 22 -9.34 -2.21 2.56
N LEU A 23 -8.66 -1.61 3.53
CA LEU A 23 -9.26 -1.28 4.83
C LEU A 23 -9.98 0.06 4.74
N LYS A 24 -11.14 0.14 5.36
CA LYS A 24 -11.79 1.42 5.66
C LYS A 24 -11.02 2.15 6.78
N ASP A 25 -11.21 3.45 6.91
CA ASP A 25 -10.45 4.24 7.89
C ASP A 25 -10.71 3.82 9.34
N ASP A 26 -11.94 3.44 9.68
CA ASP A 26 -12.32 2.88 10.98
C ASP A 26 -11.60 1.56 11.28
N GLN A 27 -11.41 0.72 10.26
CA GLN A 27 -10.66 -0.54 10.38
C GLN A 27 -9.16 -0.29 10.55
N VAL A 28 -8.60 0.72 9.86
CA VAL A 28 -7.20 1.14 10.05
C VAL A 28 -6.99 1.60 11.49
N GLU A 29 -7.88 2.46 12.00
CA GLU A 29 -7.81 2.94 13.38
C GLU A 29 -7.91 1.78 14.38
N THR A 30 -8.89 0.89 14.21
CA THR A 30 -9.08 -0.30 15.06
C THR A 30 -7.83 -1.18 15.06
N PHE A 31 -7.23 -1.41 13.89
CA PHE A 31 -6.00 -2.19 13.79
C PHE A 31 -4.86 -1.54 14.56
N PHE A 32 -4.59 -0.26 14.35
CA PHE A 32 -3.48 0.42 15.03
C PHE A 32 -3.71 0.67 16.53
N LYS A 33 -4.97 0.65 17.01
CA LYS A 33 -5.29 0.65 18.45
C LYS A 33 -4.80 -0.62 19.17
N VAL A 34 -4.79 -1.75 18.50
CA VAL A 34 -4.34 -3.03 19.09
C VAL A 34 -2.85 -3.29 18.90
N VAL A 35 -2.18 -2.62 17.95
CA VAL A 35 -0.73 -2.76 17.68
C VAL A 35 0.05 -1.95 18.71
N LYS A 36 0.52 -2.61 19.79
CA LYS A 36 1.24 -1.97 20.91
C LYS A 36 2.76 -2.02 20.79
N GLY A 37 3.33 -2.97 20.04
CA GLY A 37 4.79 -3.09 19.88
C GLY A 37 5.35 -2.05 18.92
N HIS A 38 6.40 -1.33 19.31
CA HIS A 38 7.04 -0.29 18.48
C HIS A 38 7.53 -0.85 17.15
N ARG A 39 8.21 -2.01 17.15
CA ARG A 39 8.65 -2.70 15.93
C ARG A 39 7.49 -2.99 14.98
N ASP A 40 6.46 -3.65 15.52
CA ASP A 40 5.33 -4.10 14.70
C ASP A 40 4.56 -2.91 14.14
N ARG A 41 4.42 -1.84 14.94
CA ARG A 41 3.83 -0.58 14.50
C ARG A 41 4.63 0.05 13.37
N ALA A 42 5.95 0.15 13.49
CA ALA A 42 6.81 0.70 12.45
C ALA A 42 6.73 -0.12 11.14
N MET A 43 6.77 -1.47 11.22
CA MET A 43 6.63 -2.34 10.05
C MET A 43 5.30 -2.11 9.33
N PHE A 44 4.19 -2.06 10.07
CA PHE A 44 2.87 -1.90 9.47
C PHE A 44 2.61 -0.48 8.96
N MET A 45 3.18 0.55 9.61
CA MET A 45 3.14 1.92 9.11
C MET A 45 3.88 2.07 7.78
N LEU A 46 5.04 1.43 7.61
CA LEU A 46 5.75 1.40 6.33
C LEU A 46 4.91 0.77 5.21
N MET A 47 4.17 -0.30 5.51
CA MET A 47 3.28 -0.91 4.53
C MET A 47 2.07 -0.01 4.20
N LEU A 48 1.49 0.65 5.22
CA LEU A 48 0.29 1.47 5.06
C LEU A 48 0.58 2.84 4.42
N ARG A 49 1.69 3.51 4.79
CA ARG A 49 1.98 4.88 4.36
C ARG A 49 2.96 4.96 3.20
N CYS A 50 3.96 4.07 3.18
CA CYS A 50 4.97 4.04 2.11
C CYS A 50 4.68 2.96 1.06
N GLY A 51 3.68 2.12 1.27
CA GLY A 51 3.29 1.06 0.33
C GLY A 51 4.32 -0.04 0.16
N LEU A 52 5.18 -0.30 1.14
CA LEU A 52 6.19 -1.34 1.06
C LEU A 52 5.56 -2.74 1.03
N ARG A 53 6.17 -3.65 0.25
CA ARG A 53 5.87 -5.08 0.32
C ARG A 53 6.44 -5.69 1.60
N VAL A 54 5.86 -6.79 2.07
CA VAL A 54 6.36 -7.48 3.28
C VAL A 54 7.83 -7.89 3.15
N GLU A 55 8.25 -8.31 1.95
CA GLU A 55 9.65 -8.66 1.64
C GLU A 55 10.57 -7.44 1.74
N GLU A 56 10.12 -6.28 1.24
CA GLU A 56 10.86 -5.03 1.29
C GLU A 56 11.05 -4.56 2.75
N VAL A 57 10.01 -4.70 3.58
CA VAL A 57 10.09 -4.41 5.02
C VAL A 57 11.04 -5.37 5.73
N ALA A 58 10.97 -6.69 5.45
CA ALA A 58 11.88 -7.67 6.05
C ALA A 58 13.34 -7.43 5.66
N ASN A 59 13.55 -6.94 4.43
CA ASN A 59 14.86 -6.69 3.86
C ASN A 59 15.38 -5.25 4.04
N LEU A 60 14.62 -4.37 4.69
CA LEU A 60 15.00 -2.98 4.88
C LEU A 60 16.31 -2.86 5.67
N SER A 61 17.26 -2.11 5.14
CA SER A 61 18.54 -1.82 5.77
C SER A 61 18.65 -0.34 6.15
N PHE A 62 19.56 -0.02 7.06
CA PHE A 62 19.82 1.37 7.46
C PHE A 62 20.27 2.25 6.29
N ASP A 63 21.08 1.70 5.38
CA ASP A 63 21.58 2.41 4.20
C ASP A 63 20.49 2.88 3.24
N ALA A 64 19.30 2.26 3.35
CA ALA A 64 18.13 2.64 2.54
C ALA A 64 17.34 3.81 3.13
N LEU A 65 17.57 4.18 4.40
CA LEU A 65 16.81 5.19 5.14
C LEU A 65 17.52 6.55 5.09
N ASP A 66 16.86 7.54 4.51
CA ASP A 66 17.29 8.94 4.57
C ASP A 66 16.23 9.76 5.36
N PHE A 67 16.47 9.88 6.66
CA PHE A 67 15.59 10.63 7.55
C PHE A 67 15.61 12.13 7.27
N LYS A 68 16.74 12.67 6.82
CA LYS A 68 16.90 14.10 6.51
C LYS A 68 15.98 14.51 5.35
N HIS A 69 15.95 13.71 4.28
CA HIS A 69 15.12 13.97 3.11
C HIS A 69 13.83 13.17 3.11
N ARG A 70 13.53 12.43 4.19
CA ARG A 70 12.31 11.63 4.36
C ARG A 70 12.09 10.61 3.25
N LYS A 71 13.17 9.94 2.83
CA LYS A 71 13.18 9.00 1.70
C LYS A 71 13.60 7.60 2.13
N ILE A 72 13.08 6.61 1.43
CA ILE A 72 13.52 5.23 1.51
C ILE A 72 13.85 4.76 0.10
N LEU A 73 15.07 4.29 -0.13
CA LEU A 73 15.48 3.68 -1.39
C LEU A 73 15.15 2.19 -1.36
N ILE A 74 14.22 1.77 -2.18
CA ILE A 74 13.86 0.36 -2.36
C ILE A 74 14.60 -0.19 -3.58
N LYS A 75 15.55 -1.07 -3.32
CA LYS A 75 16.30 -1.79 -4.36
C LYS A 75 15.54 -3.06 -4.72
N ASP A 76 15.20 -3.22 -5.99
CA ASP A 76 14.45 -4.39 -6.47
C ASP A 76 15.39 -5.32 -7.25
N GLY A 77 15.75 -6.46 -6.63
CA GLY A 77 16.82 -7.35 -7.08
C GLY A 77 16.51 -8.25 -8.28
N LYS A 78 15.33 -8.17 -8.91
CA LYS A 78 14.96 -9.00 -10.09
C LYS A 78 14.22 -8.20 -11.15
N GLY A 79 14.96 -7.44 -11.97
CA GLY A 79 14.43 -6.85 -13.21
C GLY A 79 13.39 -5.75 -13.04
N SER A 80 13.06 -5.36 -11.85
CA SER A 80 12.27 -4.19 -11.49
C SER A 80 13.21 -3.02 -11.21
N LYS A 81 12.77 -1.80 -11.49
CA LYS A 81 13.58 -0.60 -11.27
C LYS A 81 13.59 -0.25 -9.79
N ASP A 82 14.76 0.19 -9.30
CA ASP A 82 14.88 0.84 -8.00
C ASP A 82 13.88 1.99 -7.91
N ARG A 83 13.27 2.17 -6.74
CA ARG A 83 12.33 3.26 -6.52
C ARG A 83 12.55 3.95 -5.19
N ILE A 84 12.14 5.21 -5.14
CA ILE A 84 12.14 5.99 -3.90
C ILE A 84 10.69 6.08 -3.42
N VAL A 85 10.49 5.84 -2.12
CA VAL A 85 9.25 6.13 -1.43
C VAL A 85 9.50 7.15 -0.32
N TYR A 86 8.44 7.81 0.15
CA TYR A 86 8.57 8.92 1.10
C TYR A 86 7.97 8.55 2.46
N MET A 87 8.54 9.11 3.51
CA MET A 87 8.10 8.91 4.89
C MET A 87 7.26 10.10 5.38
N SER A 88 6.02 9.85 5.76
CA SER A 88 5.18 10.79 6.50
C SER A 88 5.64 10.93 7.96
N ASN A 89 5.16 11.96 8.65
CA ASN A 89 5.56 12.22 10.04
C ASN A 89 5.27 11.03 10.98
N ASP A 90 4.12 10.38 10.80
CA ASP A 90 3.71 9.21 11.59
C ASP A 90 4.62 7.98 11.35
N VAL A 91 5.14 7.80 10.14
CA VAL A 91 6.15 6.77 9.82
C VAL A 91 7.47 7.08 10.51
N ILE A 92 7.94 8.34 10.42
CA ILE A 92 9.19 8.77 11.05
C ILE A 92 9.10 8.57 12.56
N GLN A 93 7.99 8.98 13.18
CA GLN A 93 7.78 8.78 14.61
C GLN A 93 7.80 7.30 14.99
N ALA A 94 7.06 6.46 14.26
CA ALA A 94 7.00 5.03 14.52
C ALA A 94 8.39 4.35 14.36
N LEU A 95 9.16 4.73 13.35
CA LEU A 95 10.54 4.25 13.17
C LEU A 95 11.45 4.70 14.30
N THR A 96 11.40 5.98 14.68
CA THR A 96 12.21 6.55 15.76
C THR A 96 11.92 5.85 17.08
N ASP A 97 10.64 5.62 17.42
CA ASP A 97 10.24 4.92 18.64
C ASP A 97 10.74 3.48 18.65
N TYR A 98 10.68 2.80 17.50
CA TYR A 98 11.25 1.47 17.40
C TYR A 98 12.77 1.48 17.51
N LEU A 99 13.47 2.38 16.85
CA LEU A 99 14.92 2.44 16.87
C LEU A 99 15.48 2.70 18.27
N LYS A 100 14.78 3.46 19.12
CA LYS A 100 15.12 3.64 20.54
C LYS A 100 14.98 2.35 21.34
N ALA A 101 14.00 1.51 21.00
CA ALA A 101 13.72 0.25 21.69
C ALA A 101 14.37 -0.98 21.03
N ARG A 102 15.04 -0.79 19.90
CA ARG A 102 15.60 -1.87 19.09
C ARG A 102 16.70 -2.59 19.85
N PRO A 103 16.76 -3.95 19.82
CA PRO A 103 17.87 -4.69 20.39
C PRO A 103 19.21 -4.23 19.82
N SER A 104 20.21 -4.02 20.67
CA SER A 104 21.58 -3.71 20.25
C SER A 104 22.17 -4.94 19.55
N ALA A 105 22.30 -4.87 18.23
CA ALA A 105 22.92 -5.92 17.43
C ALA A 105 23.59 -5.27 16.23
N GLY A 106 24.75 -5.80 15.81
CA GLY A 106 25.49 -5.35 14.63
C GLY A 106 24.81 -5.64 13.28
N ALA A 107 23.50 -5.94 13.30
CA ALA A 107 22.73 -6.31 12.13
C ALA A 107 22.43 -5.08 11.24
N LYS A 108 22.77 -5.19 9.94
CA LYS A 108 22.48 -4.15 8.93
C LYS A 108 20.97 -3.97 8.68
N ARG A 109 20.15 -5.00 8.96
CA ARG A 109 18.69 -4.95 8.80
C ARG A 109 18.05 -4.10 9.90
N VAL A 110 17.04 -3.32 9.52
CA VAL A 110 16.32 -2.44 10.46
C VAL A 110 15.52 -3.26 11.47
N PHE A 111 14.74 -4.23 11.00
CA PHE A 111 13.81 -4.97 11.85
C PHE A 111 14.38 -6.30 12.36
N LEU A 112 14.40 -6.45 13.67
CA LEU A 112 14.96 -7.60 14.36
C LEU A 112 13.90 -8.35 15.16
N VAL A 113 14.19 -9.60 15.46
CA VAL A 113 13.43 -10.40 16.44
C VAL A 113 13.73 -9.85 17.83
N GLU A 114 12.69 -9.54 18.63
CA GLU A 114 12.82 -8.91 19.95
C GLU A 114 12.81 -9.92 21.10
N LYS A 115 12.27 -11.12 20.88
CA LYS A 115 12.08 -12.12 21.95
C LYS A 115 12.35 -13.54 21.44
N GLY A 116 12.84 -14.39 22.33
CA GLY A 116 13.10 -15.80 22.08
C GLY A 116 14.53 -16.08 21.62
N PRO A 117 14.83 -17.34 21.21
CA PRO A 117 16.19 -17.77 20.88
C PRO A 117 16.83 -17.02 19.71
N SER A 118 16.01 -16.42 18.82
CA SER A 118 16.49 -15.66 17.67
C SER A 118 16.54 -14.15 17.93
N THR A 119 16.50 -13.69 19.17
CA THR A 119 16.58 -12.25 19.51
C THR A 119 17.83 -11.63 18.87
N GLY A 120 17.68 -10.45 18.29
CA GLY A 120 18.75 -9.73 17.59
C GLY A 120 19.00 -10.17 16.15
N HIS A 121 18.42 -11.27 15.67
CA HIS A 121 18.49 -11.66 14.26
C HIS A 121 17.42 -10.93 13.43
N PRO A 122 17.65 -10.73 12.12
CA PRO A 122 16.68 -10.14 11.23
C PRO A 122 15.33 -10.89 11.26
N ILE A 123 14.22 -10.16 11.31
CA ILE A 123 12.90 -10.76 11.27
C ILE A 123 12.61 -11.32 9.87
N SER A 124 12.09 -12.54 9.79
CA SER A 124 11.71 -13.17 8.53
C SER A 124 10.36 -12.64 8.01
N ILE A 125 10.11 -12.79 6.70
CA ILE A 125 8.81 -12.50 6.07
C ILE A 125 7.69 -13.22 6.82
N ARG A 126 7.87 -14.52 7.12
CA ARG A 126 6.90 -15.31 7.87
C ARG A 126 6.70 -14.79 9.30
N GLY A 127 7.77 -14.27 9.92
CA GLY A 127 7.69 -13.63 11.23
C GLY A 127 6.78 -12.39 11.19
N ILE A 128 6.94 -11.53 10.19
CA ILE A 128 6.07 -10.35 9.98
C ILE A 128 4.61 -10.76 9.73
N GLN A 129 4.40 -11.77 8.86
CA GLN A 129 3.05 -12.29 8.59
C GLN A 129 2.37 -12.85 9.84
N LYS A 130 3.08 -13.61 10.68
CA LYS A 130 2.55 -14.10 11.96
C LYS A 130 2.20 -12.95 12.91
N ARG A 131 2.98 -11.87 12.94
CA ARG A 131 2.64 -10.68 13.71
C ARG A 131 1.38 -10.00 13.19
N MET A 132 1.23 -9.89 11.87
CA MET A 132 0.00 -9.39 11.24
C MET A 132 -1.21 -10.25 11.62
N GLU A 133 -1.13 -11.57 11.48
CA GLU A 133 -2.19 -12.52 11.84
C GLU A 133 -2.60 -12.41 13.32
N TYR A 134 -1.62 -12.24 14.21
CA TYR A 134 -1.87 -12.03 15.64
C TYR A 134 -2.69 -10.76 15.90
N TYR A 135 -2.30 -9.61 15.33
CA TYR A 135 -3.00 -8.36 15.56
C TYR A 135 -4.34 -8.30 14.82
N ALA A 136 -4.45 -8.92 13.64
CA ALA A 136 -5.70 -9.07 12.92
C ALA A 136 -6.75 -9.79 13.76
N ARG A 137 -6.37 -10.93 14.37
CA ARG A 137 -7.25 -11.67 15.30
C ARG A 137 -7.61 -10.82 16.52
N LYS A 138 -6.64 -10.12 17.11
CA LYS A 138 -6.86 -9.27 18.29
C LYS A 138 -7.82 -8.11 18.00
N GLY A 139 -7.76 -7.54 16.78
CA GLY A 139 -8.66 -6.49 16.30
C GLY A 139 -9.98 -7.02 15.70
N LYS A 140 -10.17 -8.34 15.66
CA LYS A 140 -11.32 -9.00 14.98
C LYS A 140 -11.46 -8.58 13.52
N LEU A 141 -10.32 -8.43 12.82
CA LEU A 141 -10.24 -8.00 11.43
C LEU A 141 -9.71 -9.12 10.52
N HIS A 142 -10.19 -9.18 9.29
CA HIS A 142 -9.69 -10.08 8.27
C HIS A 142 -8.73 -9.34 7.33
N ILE A 143 -7.48 -9.16 7.79
CA ILE A 143 -6.47 -8.38 7.08
C ILE A 143 -5.15 -9.14 6.92
N SER A 144 -4.38 -8.73 5.91
CA SER A 144 -3.02 -9.21 5.63
C SER A 144 -2.10 -8.03 5.32
N CYS A 145 -0.80 -8.29 5.23
CA CYS A 145 0.18 -7.27 4.82
C CYS A 145 -0.16 -6.60 3.48
N HIS A 146 -0.70 -7.36 2.53
CA HIS A 146 -1.12 -6.81 1.23
C HIS A 146 -2.29 -5.83 1.35
N HIS A 147 -3.21 -6.05 2.28
CA HIS A 147 -4.33 -5.13 2.48
C HIS A 147 -3.86 -3.74 2.91
N LEU A 148 -2.82 -3.62 3.76
CA LEU A 148 -2.27 -2.31 4.15
C LEU A 148 -1.73 -1.54 2.93
N ARG A 149 -1.00 -2.22 2.05
CA ARG A 149 -0.48 -1.61 0.83
C ARG A 149 -1.60 -1.24 -0.16
N HIS A 150 -2.66 -2.06 -0.27
CA HIS A 150 -3.84 -1.72 -1.07
C HIS A 150 -4.60 -0.53 -0.49
N THR A 151 -4.66 -0.43 0.84
CA THR A 151 -5.27 0.72 1.53
C THR A 151 -4.52 2.01 1.21
N MET A 152 -3.18 2.01 1.25
CA MET A 152 -2.37 3.17 0.83
C MET A 152 -2.74 3.63 -0.58
N ALA A 153 -2.75 2.72 -1.56
CA ALA A 153 -3.08 3.07 -2.94
C ALA A 153 -4.49 3.66 -3.08
N THR A 154 -5.47 3.08 -2.38
CA THR A 154 -6.85 3.58 -2.40
C THR A 154 -6.97 4.94 -1.70
N GLN A 155 -6.32 5.12 -0.55
CA GLN A 155 -6.31 6.40 0.17
C GLN A 155 -5.66 7.51 -0.67
N MET A 156 -4.53 7.24 -1.34
CA MET A 156 -3.90 8.21 -2.23
C MET A 156 -4.79 8.59 -3.41
N LEU A 157 -5.44 7.60 -4.02
CA LEU A 157 -6.36 7.84 -5.12
C LEU A 157 -7.57 8.69 -4.68
N ASN A 158 -8.10 8.43 -3.49
CA ASN A 158 -9.20 9.21 -2.91
C ASN A 158 -8.76 10.64 -2.52
N ALA A 159 -7.47 10.85 -2.28
CA ALA A 159 -6.85 12.15 -2.01
C ALA A 159 -6.30 12.82 -3.29
N ASP A 160 -6.81 12.45 -4.46
CA ASP A 160 -6.48 13.00 -5.78
C ASP A 160 -5.03 12.82 -6.25
N ALA A 161 -4.29 11.89 -5.65
CA ALA A 161 -2.98 11.57 -6.18
C ALA A 161 -3.10 10.98 -7.60
N ASP A 162 -2.21 11.43 -8.48
CA ASP A 162 -2.15 10.92 -9.84
C ASP A 162 -1.83 9.42 -9.89
N LEU A 163 -2.45 8.71 -10.84
CA LEU A 163 -2.29 7.27 -10.97
C LEU A 163 -0.85 6.85 -11.28
N CYS A 164 -0.12 7.65 -12.05
CA CYS A 164 1.29 7.41 -12.35
C CYS A 164 2.13 7.52 -11.08
N THR A 165 1.88 8.52 -10.25
CA THR A 165 2.53 8.68 -8.95
C THR A 165 2.30 7.46 -8.05
N ILE A 166 1.07 6.96 -7.97
CA ILE A 166 0.74 5.76 -7.19
C ILE A 166 1.46 4.53 -7.77
N GLN A 167 1.53 4.42 -9.10
CA GLN A 167 2.23 3.34 -9.78
C GLN A 167 3.72 3.33 -9.46
N ASP A 168 4.37 4.47 -9.53
CA ASP A 168 5.80 4.63 -9.24
C ASP A 168 6.12 4.30 -7.78
N LEU A 169 5.34 4.83 -6.83
CA LEU A 169 5.50 4.52 -5.41
C LEU A 169 5.33 3.03 -5.10
N LEU A 170 4.37 2.38 -5.76
CA LEU A 170 4.14 0.95 -5.59
C LEU A 170 5.15 0.09 -6.38
N GLY A 171 5.87 0.62 -7.35
CA GLY A 171 6.78 -0.13 -8.21
C GLY A 171 6.03 -1.23 -8.99
N HIS A 172 4.90 -0.88 -9.62
CA HIS A 172 4.16 -1.78 -10.48
C HIS A 172 4.73 -1.69 -11.90
N SER A 173 5.35 -2.75 -12.38
CA SER A 173 5.81 -2.87 -13.78
C SER A 173 4.66 -2.90 -14.80
N ASN A 174 3.43 -3.18 -14.35
CA ASN A 174 2.26 -3.29 -15.19
C ASN A 174 1.17 -2.32 -14.75
N VAL A 175 0.83 -1.35 -15.61
CA VAL A 175 -0.23 -0.34 -15.42
C VAL A 175 -1.58 -0.97 -15.06
N LYS A 176 -1.91 -2.13 -15.62
CA LYS A 176 -3.15 -2.86 -15.32
C LYS A 176 -3.32 -3.18 -13.83
N THR A 177 -2.22 -3.31 -13.09
CA THR A 177 -2.27 -3.56 -11.65
C THR A 177 -2.73 -2.33 -10.89
N THR A 178 -2.28 -1.15 -11.28
CA THR A 178 -2.66 0.13 -10.64
C THR A 178 -4.05 0.58 -11.09
N GLN A 179 -4.43 0.37 -12.35
CA GLN A 179 -5.79 0.66 -12.86
C GLN A 179 -6.91 -0.08 -12.10
N ARG A 180 -6.59 -1.17 -11.40
CA ARG A 180 -7.58 -1.87 -10.56
C ARG A 180 -8.08 -1.01 -9.40
N TYR A 181 -7.28 -0.07 -8.92
CA TYR A 181 -7.69 0.85 -7.86
C TYR A 181 -8.68 1.91 -8.36
N CYS A 182 -8.63 2.31 -9.64
CA CYS A 182 -9.60 3.23 -10.22
C CYS A 182 -11.03 2.68 -10.16
N ARG A 183 -11.19 1.36 -10.20
CA ARG A 183 -12.51 0.70 -10.07
C ARG A 183 -13.02 0.65 -8.64
N VAL A 184 -12.17 0.90 -7.64
CA VAL A 184 -12.51 0.88 -6.22
C VAL A 184 -12.96 2.25 -5.73
N SER A 185 -12.46 3.32 -6.37
CA SER A 185 -12.73 4.69 -5.96
C SER A 185 -13.90 5.31 -6.74
N ASN A 186 -15.13 4.95 -6.36
CA ASN A 186 -16.33 5.65 -6.86
C ASN A 186 -16.31 7.13 -6.45
N LEU A 187 -15.70 7.48 -5.33
CA LEU A 187 -15.60 8.86 -4.83
C LEU A 187 -14.77 9.75 -5.77
N LYS A 188 -13.64 9.23 -6.29
CA LYS A 188 -12.83 10.00 -7.25
C LYS A 188 -13.60 10.24 -8.56
N VAL A 189 -14.24 9.20 -9.11
CA VAL A 189 -15.02 9.34 -10.35
C VAL A 189 -16.14 10.36 -10.18
N GLN A 190 -16.85 10.33 -9.06
CA GLN A 190 -17.91 11.28 -8.76
C GLN A 190 -17.38 12.71 -8.66
N ARG A 191 -16.30 12.91 -7.93
CA ARG A 191 -15.68 14.23 -7.74
C ARG A 191 -15.13 14.79 -9.05
N ASP A 192 -14.37 13.99 -9.81
CA ASP A 192 -13.80 14.40 -11.09
C ASP A 192 -14.91 14.78 -12.09
N TYR A 193 -16.04 14.04 -12.07
CA TYR A 193 -17.21 14.38 -12.88
C TYR A 193 -17.79 15.76 -12.51
N PHE A 194 -18.06 16.00 -11.22
CA PHE A 194 -18.63 17.27 -10.79
C PHE A 194 -17.68 18.45 -11.02
N ASN A 195 -16.39 18.30 -10.73
CA ASN A 195 -15.39 19.33 -11.01
C ASN A 195 -15.31 19.65 -12.51
N ALA A 196 -15.27 18.63 -13.37
CA ALA A 196 -15.26 18.83 -14.82
C ALA A 196 -16.55 19.52 -15.32
N MET A 197 -17.71 19.10 -14.80
CA MET A 197 -18.99 19.72 -15.18
C MET A 197 -19.08 21.18 -14.73
N GLU A 198 -18.57 21.52 -13.56
CA GLU A 198 -18.51 22.90 -13.08
C GLU A 198 -17.70 23.78 -14.04
N VAL A 199 -16.51 23.32 -14.43
CA VAL A 199 -15.65 24.04 -15.41
C VAL A 199 -16.35 24.21 -16.77
N ILE A 200 -17.00 23.15 -17.27
CA ILE A 200 -17.73 23.18 -18.53
C ILE A 200 -18.87 24.20 -18.47
N MET A 201 -19.65 24.17 -17.40
CA MET A 201 -20.77 25.11 -17.21
C MET A 201 -20.31 26.55 -17.11
N GLN A 202 -19.19 26.83 -16.43
CA GLN A 202 -18.59 28.18 -16.37
C GLN A 202 -18.12 28.66 -17.75
N GLN A 203 -17.48 27.79 -18.54
CA GLN A 203 -17.05 28.13 -19.90
C GLN A 203 -18.24 28.43 -20.82
N MET A 204 -19.32 27.66 -20.71
CA MET A 204 -20.55 27.89 -21.48
C MET A 204 -21.25 29.20 -21.10
N ALA A 205 -21.22 29.58 -19.82
CA ALA A 205 -21.79 30.82 -19.32
C ALA A 205 -20.99 32.06 -19.76
N CYS A 206 -19.68 31.91 -19.97
CA CYS A 206 -18.79 33.00 -20.41
C CYS A 206 -18.68 33.12 -21.93
N SER A 207 -19.27 32.23 -22.73
CA SER A 207 -19.30 32.36 -24.19
C SER A 207 -20.24 33.52 -24.58
N PRO A 208 -19.76 34.59 -25.24
CA PRO A 208 -20.63 35.67 -25.69
C PRO A 208 -21.63 35.10 -26.70
N LYS A 209 -22.93 35.35 -26.46
CA LYS A 209 -23.96 35.12 -27.46
C LYS A 209 -23.59 35.92 -28.68
N SER A 210 -23.03 35.26 -29.70
CA SER A 210 -22.90 35.85 -31.03
C SER A 210 -24.29 36.16 -31.53
N GLY A 211 -24.62 37.48 -31.51
CA GLY A 211 -25.80 38.03 -32.12
C GLY A 211 -25.64 38.10 -33.64
#